data_6694f903dae0c38a1041a2bcec3880a5
#
_entry.id   6694f903dae0c38a1041a2bcec3880a5
#
_cell.length_a   1.000
_cell.length_b   1.000
_cell.length_c   1.000
_cell.angle_alpha   90.00
_cell.angle_beta   90.00
_cell.angle_gamma   90.00
#
_symmetry.space_group_name_H-M   'P 1'
#
loop_
_entity.id
_entity.type
_entity.pdbx_description
1 polymer ?
#
loop_
_entity_poly.entity_id
_entity_poly.type
_entity_poly.pdbx_seq_one_letter_code
_entity_poly.pdbx_strand_id
1 'polypeptide(L)' 'MGDTLPVSVTVILPARNEEEAIEPTIDSIPRGWCKNLEILVVDGNSSDNTRKLALDKGARVHLE' A
#
# COMPACT_ATOMS: atom_id res chain seq x y z
N MET A 1 -3.83 0.98 -25.39
CA MET A 1 -2.60 1.17 -24.72
C MET A 1 -2.51 2.57 -24.13
N GLY A 2 -2.36 2.66 -22.87
CA GLY A 2 -2.26 3.93 -22.22
C GLY A 2 -0.83 4.40 -22.06
N ASP A 3 -0.62 5.68 -22.11
CA ASP A 3 0.66 6.26 -21.77
C ASP A 3 0.81 6.30 -20.25
N THR A 4 2.03 6.12 -19.78
CA THR A 4 2.33 6.28 -18.37
C THR A 4 2.29 7.76 -18.02
N LEU A 5 1.56 8.12 -16.96
CA LEU A 5 1.52 9.50 -16.48
C LEU A 5 2.89 9.89 -15.93
N PRO A 6 3.42 11.08 -16.31
CA PRO A 6 4.76 11.52 -15.88
C PRO A 6 4.73 12.12 -14.45
N VAL A 7 4.07 11.44 -13.53
CA VAL A 7 3.90 11.93 -12.17
C VAL A 7 4.23 10.83 -11.17
N SER A 8 4.58 11.23 -9.96
CA SER A 8 4.72 10.33 -8.83
C SER A 8 3.44 10.37 -8.02
N VAL A 9 2.94 9.19 -7.66
CA VAL A 9 1.67 9.06 -6.92
C VAL A 9 1.91 8.24 -5.67
N THR A 10 1.36 8.70 -4.55
CA THR A 10 1.31 7.92 -3.32
C THR A 10 -0.11 7.50 -3.06
N VAL A 11 -0.31 6.19 -2.97
CA VAL A 11 -1.61 5.63 -2.57
C VAL A 11 -1.58 5.45 -1.05
N ILE A 12 -2.51 6.07 -0.37
CA ILE A 12 -2.58 6.01 1.09
C ILE A 12 -3.68 5.04 1.49
N LEU A 13 -3.30 4.01 2.26
CA LEU A 13 -4.22 2.99 2.73
C LEU A 13 -4.27 3.03 4.25
N PRO A 14 -5.37 3.52 4.85
CA PRO A 14 -5.56 3.36 6.28
C PRO A 14 -5.88 1.90 6.59
N ALA A 15 -5.27 1.36 7.64
CA ALA A 15 -5.48 -0.04 8.02
C ALA A 15 -5.40 -0.22 9.52
N ARG A 16 -6.21 -1.12 10.04
CA ARG A 16 -6.15 -1.56 11.42
C ARG A 16 -6.66 -2.98 11.51
N ASN A 17 -5.77 -3.89 11.97
CA ASN A 17 -6.10 -5.31 12.11
C ASN A 17 -6.67 -5.90 10.82
N GLU A 18 -5.95 -5.68 9.72
CA GLU A 18 -6.35 -6.11 8.37
C GLU A 18 -5.43 -7.21 7.83
N GLU A 19 -4.86 -8.06 8.70
CA GLU A 19 -3.87 -9.04 8.25
C GLU A 19 -4.42 -10.00 7.19
N GLU A 20 -5.72 -10.28 7.21
CA GLU A 20 -6.31 -11.17 6.21
C GLU A 20 -6.54 -10.50 4.86
N ALA A 21 -6.63 -9.17 4.84
CA ALA A 21 -6.99 -8.43 3.65
C ALA A 21 -5.88 -7.52 3.11
N ILE A 22 -4.85 -7.22 3.91
CA ILE A 22 -3.88 -6.19 3.52
C ILE A 22 -3.08 -6.61 2.28
N GLU A 23 -2.67 -7.87 2.18
CA GLU A 23 -1.90 -8.32 1.02
C GLU A 23 -2.74 -8.31 -0.26
N PRO A 24 -3.94 -8.91 -0.31
CA PRO A 24 -4.75 -8.81 -1.52
C PRO A 24 -5.16 -7.38 -1.85
N THR A 25 -5.35 -6.53 -0.85
CA THR A 25 -5.65 -5.12 -1.09
C THR A 25 -4.48 -4.42 -1.80
N ILE A 26 -3.26 -4.62 -1.31
CA ILE A 26 -2.07 -4.03 -1.93
C ILE A 26 -1.88 -4.60 -3.34
N ASP A 27 -2.05 -5.92 -3.50
CA ASP A 27 -1.90 -6.58 -4.79
C ASP A 27 -2.93 -6.10 -5.82
N SER A 28 -4.07 -5.61 -5.38
CA SER A 28 -5.12 -5.12 -6.27
C SER A 28 -4.85 -3.74 -6.84
N ILE A 29 -3.88 -3.02 -6.32
CA ILE A 29 -3.56 -1.67 -6.77
C ILE A 29 -2.88 -1.76 -8.14
N PRO A 30 -3.46 -1.13 -9.18
CA PRO A 30 -2.84 -1.16 -10.50
C PRO A 30 -1.47 -0.50 -10.49
N ARG A 31 -0.56 -1.05 -11.30
CA ARG A 31 0.79 -0.52 -11.43
C ARG A 31 1.05 -0.16 -12.88
N GLY A 32 2.08 0.66 -13.10
CA GLY A 32 2.51 1.01 -14.45
C GLY A 32 1.72 2.12 -15.10
N TRP A 33 0.80 2.75 -14.37
CA TRP A 33 0.00 3.86 -14.92
C TRP A 33 0.58 5.24 -14.61
N CYS A 34 1.62 5.29 -13.77
CA CYS A 34 2.31 6.53 -13.46
C CYS A 34 3.81 6.26 -13.38
N LYS A 35 4.61 7.32 -13.38
CA LYS A 35 6.07 7.22 -13.39
C LYS A 35 6.58 6.49 -12.16
N ASN A 36 6.09 6.88 -10.99
CA ASN A 36 6.44 6.26 -9.71
C ASN A 36 5.20 6.06 -8.90
N LEU A 37 5.03 4.86 -8.36
CA LEU A 37 3.92 4.55 -7.47
C LEU A 37 4.47 4.13 -6.12
N GLU A 38 4.04 4.82 -5.07
CA GLU A 38 4.36 4.47 -3.70
C GLU A 38 3.08 4.10 -2.98
N ILE A 39 3.13 3.06 -2.17
CA ILE A 39 2.01 2.67 -1.33
C ILE A 39 2.40 2.96 0.12
N LEU A 40 1.60 3.77 0.78
CA LEU A 40 1.80 4.12 2.18
C LEU A 40 0.63 3.59 2.99
N VAL A 41 0.91 2.63 3.86
CA VAL A 41 -0.09 2.11 4.78
C VAL A 41 -0.01 2.92 6.07
N VAL A 42 -1.11 3.56 6.44
CA VAL A 42 -1.20 4.27 7.71
C VAL A 42 -1.85 3.32 8.70
N ASP A 43 -1.05 2.77 9.58
CA ASP A 43 -1.49 1.73 10.51
C ASP A 43 -2.03 2.33 11.79
N GLY A 44 -3.27 2.00 12.12
CA GLY A 44 -3.96 2.47 13.33
C GLY A 44 -3.61 1.65 14.56
N ASN A 45 -2.34 1.31 14.74
CA ASN A 45 -1.85 0.52 15.87
C ASN A 45 -2.41 -0.90 15.88
N SER A 46 -2.24 -1.60 14.76
CA SER A 46 -2.66 -2.99 14.64
C SER A 46 -1.95 -3.88 15.66
N SER A 47 -2.70 -4.80 16.25
CA SER A 47 -2.15 -5.80 17.16
C SER A 47 -1.80 -7.10 16.45
N ASP A 48 -2.15 -7.22 15.16
CA ASP A 48 -1.87 -8.40 14.34
C ASP A 48 -0.68 -8.15 13.42
N ASN A 49 -0.53 -8.96 12.37
CA ASN A 49 0.59 -8.89 11.44
C ASN A 49 0.39 -7.91 10.28
N THR A 50 -0.58 -7.01 10.36
CA THR A 50 -0.88 -6.05 9.28
C THR A 50 0.36 -5.29 8.81
N ARG A 51 1.14 -4.72 9.74
CA ARG A 51 2.34 -3.94 9.38
C ARG A 51 3.39 -4.80 8.69
N LYS A 52 3.63 -6.00 9.24
CA LYS A 52 4.64 -6.90 8.68
C LYS A 52 4.27 -7.30 7.26
N LEU A 53 3.01 -7.65 7.03
CA LEU A 53 2.54 -8.07 5.72
C LEU A 53 2.60 -6.92 4.71
N ALA A 54 2.29 -5.70 5.14
CA ALA A 54 2.39 -4.53 4.29
C ALA A 54 3.84 -4.27 3.88
N LEU A 55 4.77 -4.34 4.83
CA LEU A 55 6.20 -4.18 4.55
C LEU A 55 6.71 -5.25 3.59
N ASP A 56 6.28 -6.50 3.78
CA ASP A 56 6.66 -7.61 2.92
C ASP A 56 6.20 -7.39 1.47
N LYS A 57 5.12 -6.65 1.27
CA LYS A 57 4.61 -6.30 -0.06
C LYS A 57 5.27 -5.04 -0.64
N GLY A 58 6.24 -4.46 0.05
CA GLY A 58 6.95 -3.29 -0.44
C GLY A 58 6.30 -1.96 -0.12
N ALA A 59 5.26 -1.95 0.71
CA ALA A 59 4.65 -0.69 1.14
C ALA A 59 5.50 -0.04 2.23
N ARG A 60 5.41 1.28 2.32
CA ARG A 60 5.86 1.99 3.52
C ARG A 60 4.75 1.94 4.55
N VAL A 61 5.12 1.92 5.81
CA VAL A 61 4.15 1.88 6.89
C VAL A 61 4.40 3.05 7.83
N HIS A 62 3.37 3.81 8.09
CA HIS A 62 3.37 4.86 9.09
C HIS A 62 2.48 4.41 10.24
N LEU A 63 3.04 4.36 11.44
CA LEU A 63 2.28 4.03 12.63
C LEU A 63 1.62 5.30 13.16
N GLU A 64 0.33 5.26 13.24
CA GLU A 64 -0.42 6.39 13.75
C GLU A 64 -0.60 6.35 15.26
#